data_875734846348949b673ef0189c10d81c
#
_entry.id   875734846348949b673ef0189c10d81c
#
_cell.length_a   1.000
_cell.length_b   1.000
_cell.length_c   1.000
_cell.angle_alpha   90.00
_cell.angle_beta   90.00
_cell.angle_gamma   90.00
#
_symmetry.space_group_name_H-M   'P 1'
#
loop_
_entity.id
_entity.type
_entity.pdbx_description
1 polymer ?
#
loop_
_entity_poly.entity_id
_entity_poly.type
_entity_poly.pdbx_seq_one_letter_code
_entity_poly.pdbx_strand_id
1 'polypeptide(L)'
;MKLSNTLYCLKRKKALRVAYFGGSITEGGAENGWRGRTTAWLRTTFPNAEITEIQAAIGGTGSGLGAYRCDRDVVDHKPDLTFIEFAVNDSGAKAEDTQRNIEACVRKIMRANPQGEIMFVYTTTKNIWDKLGEGKPYVSRDVDEGIASYYNWPSVDIGTPLADSVVRAGGDWLKYTGDTVHPNAEGYAFCARAAIDALSELLSGDVIDAPVSYPLPIPMVDNVPESAHLCDAQPLCTETAQPDTAVEHGWKRLMLTLARRWPSTIGANKPGTELTIPFSGASIALYYMIASDSGMFEWQIDGGEWKRYNTFDHYALAFARAAFALLQDDLPCGDHMLTLRVCGEKDEQSTGRWIRIGAYGTR
;
A
#
# COMPACT_ATOMS: atom_id res chain seq x y z
N MET A 1 -16.81 1.35 18.62
CA MET A 1 -16.10 0.23 19.31
C MET A 1 -14.90 0.82 20.04
N LYS A 2 -14.45 0.27 21.18
CA LYS A 2 -13.19 0.64 21.86
C LYS A 2 -12.09 -0.34 21.43
N LEU A 3 -10.84 0.08 21.50
CA LEU A 3 -9.66 -0.77 21.23
C LEU A 3 -9.20 -1.44 22.52
N SER A 4 -10.03 -2.37 23.01
CA SER A 4 -9.86 -2.99 24.34
C SER A 4 -8.65 -3.92 24.41
N ASN A 5 -8.36 -4.67 23.33
CA ASN A 5 -7.19 -5.54 23.27
C ASN A 5 -5.89 -4.74 23.16
N THR A 6 -5.91 -3.64 22.41
CA THR A 6 -4.77 -2.70 22.35
C THR A 6 -4.49 -2.10 23.73
N LEU A 7 -5.55 -1.67 24.46
CA LEU A 7 -5.40 -1.16 25.82
C LEU A 7 -4.85 -2.24 26.77
N TYR A 8 -5.31 -3.49 26.63
CA TYR A 8 -4.77 -4.63 27.38
C TYR A 8 -3.28 -4.84 27.08
N CYS A 9 -2.88 -4.81 25.81
CA CYS A 9 -1.48 -4.92 25.43
C CYS A 9 -0.63 -3.81 26.07
N LEU A 10 -1.10 -2.58 26.06
CA LEU A 10 -0.39 -1.43 26.65
C LEU A 10 -0.27 -1.50 28.16
N LYS A 11 -1.33 -1.91 28.86
CA LYS A 11 -1.43 -1.84 30.33
C LYS A 11 -1.04 -3.13 31.05
N ARG A 12 -1.39 -4.30 30.52
CA ARG A 12 -1.18 -5.61 31.14
C ARG A 12 0.00 -6.36 30.55
N LYS A 13 0.02 -6.55 29.23
CA LYS A 13 1.10 -7.23 28.49
C LYS A 13 2.39 -6.41 28.48
N LYS A 14 2.28 -5.06 28.54
CA LYS A 14 3.37 -4.08 28.44
C LYS A 14 4.18 -4.21 27.16
N ALA A 15 3.52 -4.60 26.08
CA ALA A 15 4.07 -4.65 24.73
C ALA A 15 2.96 -4.42 23.71
N LEU A 16 3.24 -3.62 22.67
CA LEU A 16 2.32 -3.38 21.56
C LEU A 16 3.10 -3.38 20.25
N ARG A 17 2.62 -4.16 19.29
CA ARG A 17 3.08 -4.12 17.89
C ARG A 17 2.04 -3.38 17.08
N VAL A 18 2.41 -2.22 16.53
CA VAL A 18 1.50 -1.38 15.77
C VAL A 18 1.96 -1.26 14.33
N ALA A 19 1.11 -1.71 13.39
CA ALA A 19 1.36 -1.62 11.96
C ALA A 19 0.66 -0.40 11.35
N TYR A 20 1.36 0.27 10.43
CA TYR A 20 0.83 1.38 9.65
C TYR A 20 0.86 0.97 8.17
N PHE A 21 -0.30 0.58 7.66
CA PHE A 21 -0.48 -0.03 6.35
C PHE A 21 -1.17 0.96 5.41
N GLY A 22 -0.48 1.43 4.38
CA GLY A 22 -1.03 2.49 3.55
C GLY A 22 -0.13 2.93 2.40
N GLY A 23 -0.40 4.13 1.92
CA GLY A 23 0.32 4.80 0.83
C GLY A 23 1.38 5.79 1.31
N SER A 24 1.67 6.79 0.44
CA SER A 24 2.75 7.77 0.66
C SER A 24 2.50 8.70 1.84
N ILE A 25 1.26 9.05 2.14
CA ILE A 25 0.95 9.94 3.27
C ILE A 25 1.25 9.22 4.59
N THR A 26 1.07 7.91 4.67
CA THR A 26 1.44 7.09 5.82
C THR A 26 2.94 6.76 5.86
N GLU A 27 3.59 6.56 4.70
CA GLU A 27 5.04 6.34 4.62
C GLU A 27 5.83 7.59 5.00
N GLY A 28 5.34 8.76 4.57
CA GLY A 28 6.05 10.04 4.61
C GLY A 28 6.26 10.62 6.00
N GLY A 29 7.11 11.64 6.05
CA GLY A 29 7.37 12.44 7.24
C GLY A 29 8.22 11.77 8.32
N ALA A 30 8.54 10.49 8.20
CA ALA A 30 9.27 9.73 9.21
C ALA A 30 8.75 9.99 10.64
N GLU A 31 9.61 10.41 11.59
CA GLU A 31 9.19 10.77 12.95
C GLU A 31 8.29 12.01 13.02
N ASN A 32 8.31 12.86 12.01
CA ASN A 32 7.45 14.04 11.90
C ASN A 32 6.12 13.76 11.17
N GLY A 33 5.99 12.60 10.52
CA GLY A 33 4.74 12.14 9.91
C GLY A 33 3.68 11.82 10.97
N TRP A 34 2.42 11.68 10.54
CA TRP A 34 1.33 11.32 11.45
C TRP A 34 1.60 9.99 12.16
N ARG A 35 2.14 9.01 11.46
CA ARG A 35 2.56 7.70 11.97
C ARG A 35 3.60 7.83 13.09
N GLY A 36 4.73 8.50 12.80
CA GLY A 36 5.82 8.67 13.78
C GLY A 36 5.38 9.43 15.02
N ARG A 37 4.58 10.50 14.85
CA ARG A 37 4.01 11.28 15.97
C ARG A 37 3.03 10.45 16.80
N THR A 38 2.19 9.64 16.17
CA THR A 38 1.26 8.73 16.88
C THR A 38 2.03 7.68 17.68
N THR A 39 3.08 7.08 17.10
CA THR A 39 3.96 6.15 17.82
C THR A 39 4.68 6.82 18.98
N ALA A 40 5.18 8.04 18.81
CA ALA A 40 5.82 8.81 19.87
C ALA A 40 4.84 9.13 21.01
N TRP A 41 3.60 9.49 20.68
CA TRP A 41 2.55 9.68 21.68
C TRP A 41 2.25 8.39 22.47
N LEU A 42 2.13 7.25 21.79
CA LEU A 42 1.95 5.95 22.47
C LEU A 42 3.08 5.66 23.46
N ARG A 43 4.34 5.87 23.05
CA ARG A 43 5.50 5.68 23.92
C ARG A 43 5.51 6.61 25.13
N THR A 44 5.10 7.87 24.94
CA THR A 44 5.03 8.85 26.02
C THR A 44 3.88 8.57 26.98
N THR A 45 2.72 8.19 26.46
CA THR A 45 1.50 7.93 27.25
C THR A 45 1.59 6.62 28.03
N PHE A 46 2.29 5.62 27.46
CA PHE A 46 2.43 4.28 28.03
C PHE A 46 3.92 3.91 28.22
N PRO A 47 4.66 4.65 29.07
CA PRO A 47 6.12 4.53 29.20
C PRO A 47 6.61 3.17 29.68
N ASN A 48 5.72 2.35 30.26
CA ASN A 48 6.03 1.01 30.73
C ASN A 48 5.74 -0.08 29.67
N ALA A 49 5.28 0.31 28.48
CA ALA A 49 5.03 -0.62 27.38
C ALA A 49 6.11 -0.48 26.29
N GLU A 50 6.59 -1.63 25.82
CA GLU A 50 7.46 -1.67 24.63
C GLU A 50 6.59 -1.49 23.38
N ILE A 51 6.82 -0.42 22.62
CA ILE A 51 6.08 -0.11 21.41
C ILE A 51 6.95 -0.41 20.19
N THR A 52 6.59 -1.47 19.46
CA THR A 52 7.21 -1.83 18.18
C THR A 52 6.38 -1.26 17.03
N GLU A 53 6.96 -0.35 16.28
CA GLU A 53 6.35 0.21 15.07
C GLU A 53 6.69 -0.67 13.86
N ILE A 54 5.66 -1.04 13.09
CA ILE A 54 5.77 -1.77 11.82
C ILE A 54 5.36 -0.80 10.71
N GLN A 55 6.38 -0.28 10.00
CA GLN A 55 6.14 0.59 8.86
C GLN A 55 5.82 -0.28 7.64
N ALA A 56 4.53 -0.43 7.32
CA ALA A 56 3.98 -1.23 6.23
C ALA A 56 3.47 -0.39 5.05
N ALA A 57 3.71 0.92 5.05
CA ALA A 57 3.29 1.81 3.98
C ALA A 57 4.30 1.85 2.82
N ILE A 58 3.81 2.01 1.59
CA ILE A 58 4.62 2.18 0.37
C ILE A 58 4.01 3.27 -0.49
N GLY A 59 4.78 4.30 -0.79
CA GLY A 59 4.34 5.46 -1.57
C GLY A 59 3.88 5.09 -2.98
N GLY A 60 2.83 5.77 -3.45
CA GLY A 60 2.26 5.58 -4.78
C GLY A 60 1.50 4.27 -4.98
N THR A 61 1.14 3.56 -3.89
CA THR A 61 0.46 2.27 -3.97
C THR A 61 -0.86 2.26 -3.21
N GLY A 62 -1.90 1.70 -3.83
CA GLY A 62 -3.24 1.52 -3.26
C GLY A 62 -3.48 0.12 -2.72
N SER A 63 -4.74 -0.15 -2.39
CA SER A 63 -5.21 -1.43 -1.85
C SER A 63 -5.01 -2.60 -2.82
N GLY A 64 -4.98 -2.34 -4.13
CA GLY A 64 -4.69 -3.37 -5.13
C GLY A 64 -3.38 -4.10 -4.84
N LEU A 65 -2.26 -3.36 -4.66
CA LEU A 65 -1.02 -3.97 -4.17
C LEU A 65 -1.13 -4.36 -2.70
N GLY A 66 -1.89 -3.60 -1.90
CA GLY A 66 -2.13 -3.88 -0.49
C GLY A 66 -2.54 -5.33 -0.25
N ALA A 67 -3.54 -5.83 -0.99
CA ALA A 67 -4.04 -7.20 -0.87
C ALA A 67 -2.94 -8.27 -1.11
N TYR A 68 -2.05 -8.04 -2.09
CA TYR A 68 -0.97 -8.96 -2.39
C TYR A 68 0.19 -8.92 -1.39
N ARG A 69 0.50 -7.75 -0.81
CA ARG A 69 1.62 -7.58 0.14
C ARG A 69 1.25 -7.67 1.61
N CYS A 70 -0.06 -7.82 1.92
CA CYS A 70 -0.58 -7.81 3.28
C CYS A 70 0.09 -8.86 4.18
N ASP A 71 0.26 -10.09 3.68
CA ASP A 71 0.88 -11.16 4.46
C ASP A 71 2.31 -10.77 4.86
N ARG A 72 3.12 -10.42 3.90
CA ARG A 72 4.54 -10.07 4.07
C ARG A 72 4.76 -8.81 4.91
N ASP A 73 3.98 -7.74 4.66
CA ASP A 73 4.25 -6.43 5.23
C ASP A 73 3.52 -6.20 6.58
N VAL A 74 2.48 -6.97 6.85
CA VAL A 74 1.63 -6.83 8.05
C VAL A 74 1.51 -8.12 8.82
N VAL A 75 0.95 -9.17 8.21
CA VAL A 75 0.56 -10.42 8.91
C VAL A 75 1.77 -11.12 9.53
N ASP A 76 2.87 -11.26 8.80
CA ASP A 76 4.10 -11.91 9.27
C ASP A 76 4.72 -11.22 10.48
N HIS A 77 4.41 -9.93 10.65
CA HIS A 77 4.84 -9.15 11.81
C HIS A 77 3.92 -9.28 13.02
N LYS A 78 2.76 -9.94 12.89
CA LYS A 78 1.80 -10.22 13.97
C LYS A 78 1.44 -8.95 14.77
N PRO A 79 0.88 -7.91 14.16
CA PRO A 79 0.51 -6.68 14.85
C PRO A 79 -0.63 -6.92 15.85
N ASP A 80 -0.60 -6.18 16.96
CA ASP A 80 -1.71 -6.10 17.93
C ASP A 80 -2.73 -5.01 17.48
N LEU A 81 -2.25 -3.96 16.78
CA LEU A 81 -3.07 -2.90 16.17
C LEU A 81 -2.58 -2.63 14.75
N THR A 82 -3.49 -2.55 13.80
CA THR A 82 -3.17 -2.17 12.41
C THR A 82 -3.98 -0.95 11.97
N PHE A 83 -3.29 0.11 11.55
CA PHE A 83 -3.91 1.22 10.82
C PHE A 83 -3.94 0.90 9.33
N ILE A 84 -5.11 1.11 8.68
CA ILE A 84 -5.29 0.94 7.22
C ILE A 84 -5.60 2.32 6.61
N GLU A 85 -4.77 2.77 5.64
CA GLU A 85 -4.90 4.07 4.97
C GLU A 85 -4.60 3.93 3.47
N PHE A 86 -5.62 3.79 2.63
CA PHE A 86 -5.47 3.67 1.17
C PHE A 86 -6.40 4.59 0.38
N ALA A 87 -7.36 5.25 1.01
CA ALA A 87 -8.43 5.97 0.33
C ALA A 87 -7.93 7.01 -0.69
N VAL A 88 -6.83 7.74 -0.40
CA VAL A 88 -6.22 8.69 -1.35
C VAL A 88 -5.69 7.97 -2.58
N ASN A 89 -4.95 6.88 -2.40
CA ASN A 89 -4.34 6.13 -3.49
C ASN A 89 -5.39 5.42 -4.36
N ASP A 90 -6.51 5.01 -3.75
CA ASP A 90 -7.61 4.32 -4.43
C ASP A 90 -8.66 5.28 -5.02
N SER A 91 -8.46 6.61 -4.90
CA SER A 91 -9.45 7.60 -5.36
C SER A 91 -9.75 7.58 -6.87
N GLY A 92 -8.91 6.92 -7.67
CA GLY A 92 -9.11 6.67 -9.10
C GLY A 92 -9.45 5.23 -9.45
N ALA A 93 -9.52 4.33 -8.47
CA ALA A 93 -9.87 2.93 -8.67
C ALA A 93 -11.41 2.74 -8.77
N LYS A 94 -11.85 1.60 -9.29
CA LYS A 94 -13.26 1.23 -9.24
C LYS A 94 -13.64 0.85 -7.80
N ALA A 95 -14.86 1.22 -7.40
CA ALA A 95 -15.36 0.95 -6.05
C ALA A 95 -15.32 -0.55 -5.70
N GLU A 96 -15.71 -1.41 -6.65
CA GLU A 96 -15.75 -2.86 -6.50
C GLU A 96 -14.34 -3.44 -6.28
N ASP A 97 -13.33 -2.92 -6.98
CA ASP A 97 -11.94 -3.36 -6.85
C ASP A 97 -11.37 -2.91 -5.50
N THR A 98 -11.62 -1.65 -5.10
CA THR A 98 -11.25 -1.14 -3.78
C THR A 98 -11.87 -1.99 -2.69
N GLN A 99 -13.18 -2.27 -2.78
CA GLN A 99 -13.91 -3.09 -1.81
C GLN A 99 -13.29 -4.48 -1.65
N ARG A 100 -13.08 -5.20 -2.75
CA ARG A 100 -12.47 -6.54 -2.71
C ARG A 100 -11.07 -6.53 -2.08
N ASN A 101 -10.25 -5.55 -2.44
CA ASN A 101 -8.86 -5.48 -2.01
C ASN A 101 -8.74 -5.08 -0.52
N ILE A 102 -9.49 -4.09 -0.07
CA ILE A 102 -9.51 -3.68 1.35
C ILE A 102 -10.10 -4.79 2.21
N GLU A 103 -11.18 -5.40 1.77
CA GLU A 103 -11.77 -6.54 2.48
C GLU A 103 -10.77 -7.70 2.61
N ALA A 104 -10.00 -8.00 1.55
CA ALA A 104 -8.94 -9.02 1.62
C ALA A 104 -7.91 -8.67 2.70
N CYS A 105 -7.46 -7.42 2.78
CA CYS A 105 -6.52 -6.98 3.80
C CYS A 105 -7.09 -7.18 5.22
N VAL A 106 -8.32 -6.71 5.46
CA VAL A 106 -9.00 -6.86 6.76
C VAL A 106 -9.11 -8.33 7.16
N ARG A 107 -9.57 -9.18 6.23
CA ARG A 107 -9.80 -10.61 6.50
C ARG A 107 -8.50 -11.36 6.76
N LYS A 108 -7.43 -11.08 6.02
CA LYS A 108 -6.09 -11.65 6.26
C LYS A 108 -5.57 -11.29 7.66
N ILE A 109 -5.67 -10.02 8.04
CA ILE A 109 -5.24 -9.54 9.37
C ILE A 109 -6.05 -10.21 10.48
N MET A 110 -7.38 -10.22 10.38
CA MET A 110 -8.26 -10.84 11.37
C MET A 110 -8.06 -12.35 11.47
N ARG A 111 -7.87 -13.05 10.35
CA ARG A 111 -7.63 -14.50 10.31
C ARG A 111 -6.31 -14.86 10.99
N ALA A 112 -5.27 -14.08 10.75
CA ALA A 112 -3.94 -14.32 11.29
C ALA A 112 -3.85 -14.00 12.80
N ASN A 113 -4.54 -12.95 13.24
CA ASN A 113 -4.61 -12.58 14.64
C ASN A 113 -6.05 -12.20 15.05
N PRO A 114 -6.87 -13.16 15.49
CA PRO A 114 -8.25 -12.88 15.92
C PRO A 114 -8.38 -11.93 17.13
N GLN A 115 -7.28 -11.64 17.82
CA GLN A 115 -7.23 -10.67 18.92
C GLN A 115 -6.66 -9.33 18.50
N GLY A 116 -6.09 -9.23 17.30
CA GLY A 116 -5.62 -7.98 16.72
C GLY A 116 -6.77 -7.03 16.41
N GLU A 117 -6.52 -5.75 16.48
CA GLU A 117 -7.49 -4.71 16.22
C GLU A 117 -7.09 -3.88 15.01
N ILE A 118 -8.08 -3.34 14.31
CA ILE A 118 -7.90 -2.53 13.09
C ILE A 118 -8.52 -1.17 13.33
N MET A 119 -7.87 -0.12 12.79
CA MET A 119 -8.40 1.23 12.73
C MET A 119 -8.20 1.79 11.33
N PHE A 120 -9.29 2.21 10.70
CA PHE A 120 -9.22 2.87 9.40
C PHE A 120 -8.83 4.34 9.57
N VAL A 121 -8.03 4.85 8.64
CA VAL A 121 -7.55 6.23 8.65
C VAL A 121 -7.78 6.85 7.27
N TYR A 122 -8.48 7.97 7.24
CA TYR A 122 -8.76 8.69 6.00
C TYR A 122 -7.94 9.96 5.92
N THR A 123 -7.26 10.11 4.81
CA THR A 123 -6.46 11.29 4.46
C THR A 123 -7.12 12.04 3.30
N THR A 124 -6.60 13.20 2.95
CA THR A 124 -7.12 13.98 1.82
C THR A 124 -6.00 14.63 1.01
N THR A 125 -6.33 15.11 -0.18
CA THR A 125 -5.47 15.93 -1.04
C THR A 125 -6.25 17.16 -1.48
N LYS A 126 -5.55 18.15 -2.04
CA LYS A 126 -6.24 19.34 -2.61
C LYS A 126 -7.32 18.93 -3.63
N ASN A 127 -6.99 18.02 -4.56
CA ASN A 127 -7.95 17.60 -5.59
C ASN A 127 -9.19 16.92 -5.01
N ILE A 128 -9.02 16.07 -3.98
CA ILE A 128 -10.14 15.41 -3.31
C ILE A 128 -10.99 16.46 -2.56
N TRP A 129 -10.34 17.37 -1.85
CA TRP A 129 -11.01 18.44 -1.11
C TRP A 129 -11.82 19.35 -2.03
N ASP A 130 -11.24 19.77 -3.16
CA ASP A 130 -11.93 20.58 -4.17
C ASP A 130 -13.18 19.87 -4.71
N LYS A 131 -13.07 18.56 -5.03
CA LYS A 131 -14.20 17.75 -5.48
C LYS A 131 -15.29 17.61 -4.43
N LEU A 132 -14.94 17.46 -3.15
CA LEU A 132 -15.90 17.45 -2.06
C LEU A 132 -16.64 18.79 -1.96
N GLY A 133 -15.93 19.91 -2.13
CA GLY A 133 -16.52 21.25 -2.19
C GLY A 133 -17.49 21.44 -3.37
N GLU A 134 -17.31 20.71 -4.46
CA GLU A 134 -18.22 20.63 -5.60
C GLU A 134 -19.40 19.65 -5.38
N GLY A 135 -19.51 19.02 -4.23
CA GLY A 135 -20.53 18.02 -3.92
C GLY A 135 -20.28 16.64 -4.51
N LYS A 136 -19.08 16.37 -4.98
CA LYS A 136 -18.68 15.04 -5.49
C LYS A 136 -18.29 14.10 -4.35
N PRO A 137 -18.63 12.81 -4.40
CA PRO A 137 -18.31 11.87 -3.32
C PRO A 137 -16.82 11.53 -3.28
N TYR A 138 -16.32 11.15 -2.12
CA TYR A 138 -15.03 10.53 -1.92
C TYR A 138 -15.21 9.01 -1.88
N VAL A 139 -15.42 8.42 -3.06
CA VAL A 139 -15.90 7.04 -3.23
C VAL A 139 -15.04 6.01 -2.51
N SER A 140 -13.71 6.08 -2.61
CA SER A 140 -12.83 5.11 -1.95
C SER A 140 -12.92 5.18 -0.42
N ARG A 141 -13.01 6.38 0.16
CA ARG A 141 -13.26 6.54 1.61
C ARG A 141 -14.61 5.96 2.01
N ASP A 142 -15.65 6.21 1.21
CA ASP A 142 -17.00 5.74 1.53
C ASP A 142 -17.09 4.20 1.44
N VAL A 143 -16.33 3.58 0.53
CA VAL A 143 -16.14 2.11 0.45
C VAL A 143 -15.42 1.59 1.69
N ASP A 144 -14.30 2.20 2.07
CA ASP A 144 -13.51 1.82 3.24
C ASP A 144 -14.35 1.92 4.53
N GLU A 145 -15.16 2.99 4.68
CA GLU A 145 -16.07 3.18 5.82
C GLU A 145 -17.17 2.12 5.86
N GLY A 146 -17.68 1.70 4.69
CA GLY A 146 -18.61 0.58 4.58
C GLY A 146 -18.02 -0.72 5.12
N ILE A 147 -16.75 -1.00 4.80
CA ILE A 147 -16.02 -2.17 5.30
C ILE A 147 -15.74 -2.02 6.80
N ALA A 148 -15.25 -0.87 7.25
CA ALA A 148 -15.01 -0.58 8.66
C ALA A 148 -16.28 -0.83 9.49
N SER A 149 -17.42 -0.32 9.04
CA SER A 149 -18.72 -0.50 9.68
C SER A 149 -19.17 -1.96 9.71
N TYR A 150 -19.01 -2.70 8.60
CA TYR A 150 -19.41 -4.10 8.52
C TYR A 150 -18.61 -4.99 9.48
N TYR A 151 -17.29 -4.78 9.54
CA TYR A 151 -16.38 -5.52 10.42
C TYR A 151 -16.34 -4.93 11.84
N ASN A 152 -17.12 -3.88 12.12
CA ASN A 152 -17.20 -3.17 13.40
C ASN A 152 -15.84 -2.63 13.87
N TRP A 153 -15.03 -2.10 12.94
CA TRP A 153 -13.76 -1.43 13.24
C TRP A 153 -13.91 0.08 13.27
N PRO A 154 -13.21 0.79 14.19
CA PRO A 154 -13.24 2.25 14.23
C PRO A 154 -12.51 2.86 13.03
N SER A 155 -12.90 4.07 12.70
CA SER A 155 -12.26 4.91 11.69
C SER A 155 -11.97 6.31 12.22
N VAL A 156 -11.07 7.03 11.57
CA VAL A 156 -10.79 8.45 11.82
C VAL A 156 -10.44 9.17 10.53
N ASP A 157 -11.04 10.31 10.30
CA ASP A 157 -10.65 11.25 9.26
C ASP A 157 -9.59 12.20 9.80
N ILE A 158 -8.33 12.02 9.34
CA ILE A 158 -7.22 12.91 9.67
C ILE A 158 -6.95 13.94 8.57
N GLY A 159 -7.62 13.82 7.43
CA GLY A 159 -7.51 14.74 6.30
C GLY A 159 -8.31 16.01 6.47
N THR A 160 -9.53 15.92 7.03
CA THR A 160 -10.38 17.09 7.27
C THR A 160 -9.72 18.14 8.18
N PRO A 161 -9.10 17.82 9.33
CA PRO A 161 -8.40 18.80 10.15
C PRO A 161 -7.26 19.52 9.43
N LEU A 162 -6.56 18.85 8.53
CA LEU A 162 -5.56 19.47 7.65
C LEU A 162 -6.21 20.46 6.69
N ALA A 163 -7.24 20.02 5.97
CA ALA A 163 -7.96 20.86 5.00
C ALA A 163 -8.59 22.10 5.63
N ASP A 164 -9.23 21.95 6.79
CA ASP A 164 -9.77 23.05 7.57
C ASP A 164 -8.69 24.06 7.98
N SER A 165 -7.49 23.58 8.29
CA SER A 165 -6.37 24.45 8.63
C SER A 165 -5.86 25.21 7.41
N VAL A 166 -5.87 24.57 6.22
CA VAL A 166 -5.59 25.25 4.94
C VAL A 166 -6.61 26.35 4.68
N VAL A 167 -7.90 26.06 4.83
CA VAL A 167 -8.99 27.05 4.64
C VAL A 167 -8.82 28.22 5.58
N ARG A 168 -8.61 27.98 6.88
CA ARG A 168 -8.37 29.03 7.88
C ARG A 168 -7.12 29.88 7.58
N ALA A 169 -6.13 29.31 6.89
CA ALA A 169 -4.91 30.01 6.46
C ALA A 169 -5.04 30.74 5.13
N GLY A 170 -6.26 30.90 4.58
CA GLY A 170 -6.52 31.59 3.33
C GLY A 170 -6.50 30.71 2.08
N GLY A 171 -6.54 29.39 2.23
CA GLY A 171 -6.66 28.43 1.11
C GLY A 171 -5.34 28.01 0.46
N ASP A 172 -4.20 28.43 0.98
CA ASP A 172 -2.88 28.03 0.46
C ASP A 172 -2.49 26.63 0.96
N TRP A 173 -2.67 25.64 0.11
CA TRP A 173 -2.29 24.27 0.40
C TRP A 173 -0.79 24.10 0.62
N LEU A 174 0.06 24.84 -0.11
CA LEU A 174 1.51 24.71 -0.01
C LEU A 174 2.06 25.19 1.34
N LYS A 175 1.26 25.89 2.13
CA LYS A 175 1.61 26.20 3.51
C LYS A 175 1.73 24.95 4.38
N TYR A 176 0.89 23.95 4.15
CA TYR A 176 0.81 22.72 4.97
C TYR A 176 1.13 21.44 4.20
N THR A 177 1.42 21.54 2.91
CA THR A 177 1.79 20.41 2.05
C THR A 177 3.00 20.75 1.19
N GLY A 178 3.73 19.73 0.75
CA GLY A 178 4.88 19.93 -0.14
C GLY A 178 4.49 20.08 -1.60
N ASP A 179 3.38 19.44 -2.01
CA ASP A 179 2.95 19.31 -3.41
C ASP A 179 1.43 19.18 -3.59
N THR A 180 0.65 19.74 -2.69
CA THR A 180 -0.83 19.64 -2.62
C THR A 180 -1.38 18.23 -2.30
N VAL A 181 -0.52 17.23 -2.18
CA VAL A 181 -0.84 15.84 -1.81
C VAL A 181 -0.25 15.48 -0.44
N HIS A 182 1.08 15.65 -0.31
CA HIS A 182 1.83 15.18 0.85
C HIS A 182 1.97 16.28 1.89
N PRO A 183 1.45 16.07 3.11
CA PRO A 183 1.62 17.03 4.20
C PRO A 183 3.11 17.29 4.47
N ASN A 184 3.48 18.55 4.73
CA ASN A 184 4.76 18.89 5.32
C ASN A 184 4.72 18.68 6.86
N ALA A 185 5.78 19.03 7.59
CA ALA A 185 5.86 18.79 9.03
C ALA A 185 4.71 19.44 9.83
N GLU A 186 4.23 20.62 9.40
CA GLU A 186 3.10 21.32 10.03
C GLU A 186 1.77 20.64 9.66
N GLY A 187 1.58 20.28 8.39
CA GLY A 187 0.40 19.54 7.94
C GLY A 187 0.26 18.19 8.63
N TYR A 188 1.37 17.47 8.76
CA TYR A 188 1.38 16.21 9.52
C TYR A 188 1.04 16.40 11.01
N ALA A 189 1.31 17.57 11.60
CA ALA A 189 0.92 17.83 12.98
C ALA A 189 -0.61 17.87 13.16
N PHE A 190 -1.36 18.40 12.18
CA PHE A 190 -2.83 18.34 12.20
C PHE A 190 -3.35 16.93 12.04
N CYS A 191 -2.81 16.19 11.07
CA CYS A 191 -3.17 14.78 10.86
C CYS A 191 -2.89 13.92 12.12
N ALA A 192 -1.70 14.07 12.70
CA ALA A 192 -1.32 13.34 13.91
C ALA A 192 -2.20 13.69 15.11
N ARG A 193 -2.56 14.95 15.28
CA ARG A 193 -3.45 15.39 16.37
C ARG A 193 -4.78 14.68 16.28
N ALA A 194 -5.41 14.66 15.10
CA ALA A 194 -6.69 13.98 14.91
C ALA A 194 -6.60 12.47 15.18
N ALA A 195 -5.52 11.80 14.68
CA ALA A 195 -5.29 10.39 14.96
C ALA A 195 -5.09 10.11 16.46
N ILE A 196 -4.34 10.95 17.15
CA ILE A 196 -4.06 10.83 18.59
C ILE A 196 -5.32 11.08 19.42
N ASP A 197 -6.10 12.09 19.10
CA ASP A 197 -7.34 12.42 19.82
C ASP A 197 -8.34 11.25 19.70
N ALA A 198 -8.55 10.71 18.48
CA ALA A 198 -9.39 9.55 18.26
C ALA A 198 -8.86 8.30 19.00
N LEU A 199 -7.55 8.04 18.89
CA LEU A 199 -6.93 6.88 19.57
C LEU A 199 -7.02 7.01 21.10
N SER A 200 -6.83 8.22 21.65
CA SER A 200 -6.99 8.50 23.08
C SER A 200 -8.41 8.18 23.57
N GLU A 201 -9.42 8.54 22.78
CA GLU A 201 -10.81 8.21 23.09
C GLU A 201 -11.05 6.68 23.01
N LEU A 202 -10.55 6.01 21.97
CA LEU A 202 -10.71 4.57 21.76
C LEU A 202 -10.00 3.73 22.83
N LEU A 203 -8.90 4.24 23.39
CA LEU A 203 -8.12 3.63 24.48
C LEU A 203 -8.59 4.06 25.87
N SER A 204 -9.68 4.82 26.00
CA SER A 204 -10.27 5.21 27.28
C SER A 204 -11.15 4.08 27.85
N GLY A 205 -11.16 3.95 29.17
CA GLY A 205 -12.00 2.98 29.88
C GLY A 205 -11.22 1.97 30.70
N ASP A 206 -11.93 0.94 31.15
CA ASP A 206 -11.35 -0.11 31.99
C ASP A 206 -10.54 -1.12 31.14
N VAL A 207 -9.48 -1.61 31.73
CA VAL A 207 -8.65 -2.65 31.12
C VAL A 207 -9.30 -4.01 31.35
N ILE A 208 -9.57 -4.71 30.26
CA ILE A 208 -10.12 -6.08 30.30
C ILE A 208 -9.15 -7.05 30.97
N ASP A 209 -9.67 -8.14 31.56
CA ASP A 209 -8.84 -9.14 32.23
C ASP A 209 -8.12 -10.09 31.27
N ALA A 210 -8.71 -10.34 30.10
CA ALA A 210 -8.13 -11.15 29.04
C ALA A 210 -8.51 -10.62 27.65
N PRO A 211 -7.66 -10.80 26.62
CA PRO A 211 -7.98 -10.38 25.26
C PRO A 211 -9.22 -11.09 24.71
N VAL A 212 -10.02 -10.36 23.95
CA VAL A 212 -11.21 -10.86 23.26
C VAL A 212 -10.83 -11.29 21.85
N SER A 213 -11.32 -12.45 21.42
CA SER A 213 -11.21 -12.86 20.01
C SER A 213 -12.41 -12.36 19.24
N TYR A 214 -12.13 -11.65 18.14
CA TYR A 214 -13.15 -11.14 17.23
C TYR A 214 -13.50 -12.18 16.18
N PRO A 215 -14.79 -12.54 16.01
CA PRO A 215 -15.19 -13.48 14.99
C PRO A 215 -14.94 -12.86 13.60
N LEU A 216 -14.50 -13.68 12.65
CA LEU A 216 -14.39 -13.28 11.26
C LEU A 216 -15.75 -13.47 10.56
N PRO A 217 -16.45 -12.40 10.16
CA PRO A 217 -17.73 -12.50 9.46
C PRO A 217 -17.59 -13.19 8.10
N ILE A 218 -18.72 -13.54 7.48
CA ILE A 218 -18.72 -13.92 6.05
C ILE A 218 -18.22 -12.75 5.21
N PRO A 219 -17.64 -12.97 4.02
CA PRO A 219 -17.25 -11.86 3.16
C PRO A 219 -18.45 -11.00 2.76
N MET A 220 -18.23 -9.68 2.60
CA MET A 220 -19.24 -8.76 2.06
C MET A 220 -19.48 -8.99 0.57
N VAL A 221 -18.43 -9.39 -0.13
CA VAL A 221 -18.47 -9.63 -1.58
C VAL A 221 -17.88 -10.99 -1.93
N ASP A 222 -18.29 -11.51 -3.07
CA ASP A 222 -17.71 -12.73 -3.63
C ASP A 222 -16.29 -12.47 -4.16
N ASN A 223 -15.47 -13.53 -4.24
CA ASN A 223 -14.15 -13.52 -4.83
C ASN A 223 -13.16 -12.55 -4.15
N VAL A 224 -13.26 -12.37 -2.82
CA VAL A 224 -12.27 -11.64 -2.05
C VAL A 224 -10.89 -12.28 -2.22
N PRO A 225 -9.85 -11.53 -2.64
CA PRO A 225 -8.53 -12.10 -2.95
C PRO A 225 -7.71 -12.40 -1.67
N GLU A 226 -8.26 -13.21 -0.77
CA GLU A 226 -7.56 -13.61 0.49
C GLU A 226 -6.32 -14.47 0.24
N SER A 227 -6.24 -15.18 -0.88
CA SER A 227 -5.07 -15.97 -1.27
C SER A 227 -3.99 -15.17 -2.00
N ALA A 228 -4.28 -13.92 -2.36
CA ALA A 228 -3.31 -13.07 -3.09
C ALA A 228 -2.01 -12.88 -2.30
N HIS A 229 -0.87 -13.13 -2.94
CA HIS A 229 0.45 -12.97 -2.34
C HIS A 229 1.50 -12.54 -3.36
N LEU A 230 2.65 -12.07 -2.88
CA LEU A 230 3.79 -11.70 -3.69
C LEU A 230 4.87 -12.78 -3.64
N CYS A 231 5.41 -13.09 -4.81
CA CYS A 231 6.61 -13.89 -5.01
C CYS A 231 7.76 -12.99 -5.44
N ASP A 232 8.92 -13.15 -4.82
CA ASP A 232 10.12 -12.39 -5.20
C ASP A 232 10.57 -12.74 -6.61
N ALA A 233 10.89 -11.72 -7.42
CA ALA A 233 11.33 -11.94 -8.79
C ALA A 233 12.81 -12.31 -8.92
N GLN A 234 13.66 -12.03 -7.90
CA GLN A 234 15.10 -12.26 -7.99
C GLN A 234 15.51 -13.70 -8.30
N PRO A 235 14.82 -14.75 -7.80
CA PRO A 235 15.17 -16.14 -8.14
C PRO A 235 15.03 -16.49 -9.63
N LEU A 236 14.27 -15.68 -10.40
CA LEU A 236 14.10 -15.92 -11.84
C LEU A 236 15.36 -15.64 -12.66
N CYS A 237 16.35 -14.92 -12.10
CA CYS A 237 17.60 -14.58 -12.77
C CYS A 237 18.80 -14.93 -11.90
N THR A 238 19.74 -15.68 -12.45
CA THR A 238 20.99 -16.07 -11.76
C THR A 238 22.12 -15.08 -11.99
N GLU A 239 22.17 -14.47 -13.18
CA GLU A 239 23.18 -13.48 -13.53
C GLU A 239 22.86 -12.11 -12.94
N THR A 240 23.89 -11.39 -12.51
CA THR A 240 23.80 -10.04 -11.96
C THR A 240 24.37 -8.99 -12.91
N ALA A 241 23.81 -7.80 -12.88
CA ALA A 241 24.35 -6.63 -13.58
C ALA A 241 24.15 -5.36 -12.76
N GLN A 242 24.96 -4.34 -13.05
CA GLN A 242 24.67 -2.97 -12.63
C GLN A 242 23.65 -2.37 -13.61
N PRO A 243 22.70 -1.57 -13.16
CA PRO A 243 21.76 -0.88 -14.03
C PRO A 243 22.47 0.24 -14.80
N ASP A 244 23.10 -0.11 -15.92
CA ASP A 244 23.73 0.84 -16.84
C ASP A 244 22.83 1.06 -18.05
N THR A 245 22.43 2.31 -18.30
CA THR A 245 21.57 2.67 -19.43
C THR A 245 22.28 2.68 -20.77
N ALA A 246 23.62 2.75 -20.79
CA ALA A 246 24.43 2.74 -22.00
C ALA A 246 24.64 1.33 -22.57
N VAL A 247 24.32 0.28 -21.80
CA VAL A 247 24.52 -1.12 -22.19
C VAL A 247 23.19 -1.84 -22.27
N GLU A 248 22.95 -2.54 -23.39
CA GLU A 248 21.78 -3.42 -23.52
C GLU A 248 21.99 -4.71 -22.75
N HIS A 249 21.06 -5.00 -21.85
CA HIS A 249 21.04 -6.22 -21.04
C HIS A 249 19.79 -7.04 -21.33
N GLY A 250 19.96 -8.37 -21.46
CA GLY A 250 18.87 -9.31 -21.22
C GLY A 250 18.48 -9.32 -19.75
N TRP A 251 17.53 -10.18 -19.37
CA TRP A 251 17.05 -10.28 -18.00
C TRP A 251 18.17 -10.70 -17.05
N LYS A 252 18.42 -9.85 -16.05
CA LYS A 252 19.45 -10.05 -15.03
C LYS A 252 18.96 -9.55 -13.68
N ARG A 253 19.56 -10.05 -12.61
CA ARG A 253 19.39 -9.46 -11.28
C ARG A 253 20.15 -8.14 -11.22
N LEU A 254 19.42 -7.08 -10.85
CA LEU A 254 19.98 -5.74 -10.69
C LEU A 254 20.11 -5.43 -9.20
N MET A 255 21.29 -4.95 -8.79
CA MET A 255 21.51 -4.45 -7.42
C MET A 255 20.88 -3.07 -7.26
N LEU A 256 19.57 -3.05 -7.35
CA LEU A 256 18.73 -1.85 -7.32
C LEU A 256 17.57 -2.06 -6.35
N THR A 257 17.59 -1.33 -5.24
CA THR A 257 16.55 -1.38 -4.21
C THR A 257 15.24 -0.80 -4.72
N LEU A 258 14.15 -1.53 -4.53
CA LEU A 258 12.80 -1.04 -4.81
C LEU A 258 12.01 -0.85 -3.51
N ALA A 259 11.51 0.37 -3.29
CA ALA A 259 10.68 0.75 -2.14
C ALA A 259 11.25 0.31 -0.77
N ARG A 260 12.57 0.22 -0.63
CA ARG A 260 13.28 -0.25 0.59
C ARG A 260 12.88 -1.65 1.06
N ARG A 261 12.10 -2.38 0.28
CA ARG A 261 11.57 -3.72 0.59
C ARG A 261 12.33 -4.82 -0.16
N TRP A 262 12.71 -4.53 -1.39
CA TRP A 262 13.46 -5.44 -2.25
C TRP A 262 14.87 -4.89 -2.44
N PRO A 263 15.88 -5.56 -1.91
CA PRO A 263 17.28 -5.10 -2.02
C PRO A 263 17.82 -5.22 -3.44
N SER A 264 17.16 -6.00 -4.30
CA SER A 264 17.45 -6.13 -5.71
C SER A 264 16.16 -6.35 -6.50
N THR A 265 16.20 -6.03 -7.78
CA THR A 265 15.17 -6.32 -8.77
C THR A 265 15.73 -7.22 -9.85
N ILE A 266 14.88 -7.74 -10.74
CA ILE A 266 15.33 -8.22 -12.03
C ILE A 266 15.00 -7.18 -13.09
N GLY A 267 15.78 -7.11 -14.18
CA GLY A 267 15.47 -6.18 -15.25
C GLY A 267 16.18 -6.49 -16.55
N ALA A 268 15.63 -5.91 -17.62
CA ALA A 268 16.15 -5.95 -18.97
C ALA A 268 15.82 -4.64 -19.71
N ASN A 269 16.64 -4.29 -20.70
CA ASN A 269 16.42 -3.16 -21.58
C ASN A 269 16.69 -3.46 -23.05
N LYS A 270 17.13 -4.71 -23.36
CA LYS A 270 17.40 -5.15 -24.73
C LYS A 270 16.12 -5.61 -25.40
N PRO A 271 15.71 -5.00 -26.52
CA PRO A 271 14.50 -5.38 -27.25
C PRO A 271 14.48 -6.86 -27.64
N GLY A 272 13.30 -7.45 -27.60
CA GLY A 272 13.09 -8.86 -27.96
C GLY A 272 13.54 -9.87 -26.89
N THR A 273 14.15 -9.44 -25.79
CA THR A 273 14.53 -10.36 -24.71
C THR A 273 13.28 -10.79 -23.93
N GLU A 274 13.15 -12.11 -23.76
CA GLU A 274 12.01 -12.72 -23.07
C GLU A 274 12.37 -13.17 -21.64
N LEU A 275 11.39 -13.16 -20.76
CA LEU A 275 11.39 -13.75 -19.43
C LEU A 275 10.12 -14.56 -19.25
N THR A 276 10.26 -15.76 -18.75
CA THR A 276 9.15 -16.65 -18.46
C THR A 276 9.01 -16.82 -16.94
N ILE A 277 7.79 -16.62 -16.45
CA ILE A 277 7.43 -16.71 -15.04
C ILE A 277 6.35 -17.78 -14.87
N PRO A 278 6.69 -18.96 -14.32
CA PRO A 278 5.67 -19.94 -13.93
C PRO A 278 4.93 -19.43 -12.68
N PHE A 279 3.60 -19.60 -12.67
CA PHE A 279 2.78 -19.25 -11.51
C PHE A 279 1.57 -20.19 -11.41
N SER A 280 1.06 -20.34 -10.20
CA SER A 280 -0.20 -21.06 -9.94
C SER A 280 -1.23 -20.09 -9.37
N GLY A 281 -2.47 -20.16 -9.85
CA GLY A 281 -3.56 -19.33 -9.37
C GLY A 281 -4.50 -18.87 -10.48
N ALA A 282 -5.35 -17.90 -10.16
CA ALA A 282 -6.34 -17.34 -11.08
C ALA A 282 -6.00 -15.91 -11.53
N SER A 283 -4.86 -15.35 -11.09
CA SER A 283 -4.43 -14.01 -11.50
C SER A 283 -2.92 -13.88 -11.53
N ILE A 284 -2.45 -12.90 -12.28
CA ILE A 284 -1.02 -12.51 -12.32
C ILE A 284 -0.88 -11.00 -12.35
N ALA A 285 -0.02 -10.49 -11.47
CA ALA A 285 0.30 -9.09 -11.34
C ALA A 285 1.83 -8.89 -11.28
N LEU A 286 2.28 -7.69 -11.57
CA LEU A 286 3.68 -7.29 -11.43
C LEU A 286 3.81 -6.14 -10.44
N TYR A 287 4.81 -6.22 -9.58
CA TYR A 287 5.32 -5.14 -8.79
C TYR A 287 6.65 -4.68 -9.37
N TYR A 288 6.68 -3.47 -9.91
CA TYR A 288 7.77 -3.01 -10.76
C TYR A 288 8.18 -1.57 -10.41
N MET A 289 9.28 -1.13 -11.00
CA MET A 289 9.80 0.23 -10.84
C MET A 289 9.48 1.07 -12.05
N ILE A 290 8.96 2.27 -11.82
CA ILE A 290 8.85 3.36 -12.79
C ILE A 290 10.03 4.30 -12.56
N ALA A 291 10.72 4.68 -13.65
CA ALA A 291 11.81 5.66 -13.67
C ALA A 291 11.83 6.39 -15.01
N SER A 292 12.63 7.45 -15.13
CA SER A 292 12.74 8.27 -16.36
C SER A 292 13.17 7.48 -17.61
N ASP A 293 13.76 6.30 -17.42
CA ASP A 293 14.21 5.39 -18.46
C ASP A 293 13.37 4.09 -18.58
N SER A 294 12.17 4.09 -18.02
CA SER A 294 11.25 2.95 -18.11
C SER A 294 10.75 2.71 -19.52
N GLY A 295 10.66 1.46 -19.89
CA GLY A 295 10.26 1.00 -21.22
C GLY A 295 8.82 0.51 -21.31
N MET A 296 8.58 -0.25 -22.36
CA MET A 296 7.35 -0.98 -22.60
C MET A 296 7.66 -2.48 -22.70
N PHE A 297 6.74 -3.32 -22.28
CA PHE A 297 6.83 -4.75 -22.49
C PHE A 297 5.55 -5.29 -23.14
N GLU A 298 5.71 -6.37 -23.89
CA GLU A 298 4.62 -7.23 -24.30
C GLU A 298 4.54 -8.42 -23.36
N TRP A 299 3.35 -8.93 -23.17
CA TRP A 299 3.10 -10.11 -22.34
C TRP A 299 2.03 -11.00 -22.89
N GLN A 300 2.14 -12.29 -22.62
CA GLN A 300 1.15 -13.31 -22.92
C GLN A 300 1.10 -14.35 -21.80
N ILE A 301 -0.03 -15.04 -21.69
CA ILE A 301 -0.21 -16.18 -20.79
C ILE A 301 -0.46 -17.43 -21.65
N ASP A 302 0.24 -18.52 -21.33
CA ASP A 302 0.11 -19.86 -21.94
C ASP A 302 0.19 -19.86 -23.48
N GLY A 303 1.03 -18.98 -24.05
CA GLY A 303 1.15 -18.85 -25.52
C GLY A 303 -0.03 -18.18 -26.20
N GLY A 304 -0.89 -17.51 -25.46
CA GLY A 304 -2.03 -16.76 -25.97
C GLY A 304 -1.64 -15.47 -26.70
N GLU A 305 -2.60 -14.56 -26.81
CA GLU A 305 -2.42 -13.28 -27.51
C GLU A 305 -1.43 -12.37 -26.77
N TRP A 306 -0.53 -11.72 -27.51
CA TRP A 306 0.39 -10.72 -26.97
C TRP A 306 -0.36 -9.42 -26.68
N LYS A 307 -0.26 -8.94 -25.45
CA LYS A 307 -0.75 -7.66 -24.97
C LYS A 307 0.44 -6.74 -24.66
N ARG A 308 0.25 -5.42 -24.70
CA ARG A 308 1.30 -4.44 -24.47
C ARG A 308 1.02 -3.65 -23.19
N TYR A 309 2.09 -3.31 -22.46
CA TYR A 309 2.04 -2.50 -21.26
C TYR A 309 3.15 -1.45 -21.27
N ASN A 310 2.80 -0.18 -20.99
CA ASN A 310 3.76 0.92 -20.82
C ASN A 310 4.05 1.07 -19.32
N THR A 311 5.31 0.93 -18.92
CA THR A 311 5.75 1.11 -17.55
C THR A 311 6.17 2.56 -17.23
N PHE A 312 6.11 3.46 -18.20
CA PHE A 312 6.44 4.87 -18.04
C PHE A 312 5.17 5.71 -17.80
N ASP A 313 5.30 6.73 -16.99
CA ASP A 313 4.38 7.86 -16.94
C ASP A 313 5.15 9.18 -16.70
N HIS A 314 4.47 10.31 -16.86
CA HIS A 314 5.12 11.62 -16.78
C HIS A 314 5.72 11.97 -15.42
N TYR A 315 5.23 11.39 -14.30
CA TYR A 315 5.81 11.59 -12.96
C TYR A 315 7.20 10.96 -12.83
N ALA A 316 7.51 9.97 -13.68
CA ALA A 316 8.82 9.32 -13.72
C ALA A 316 9.96 10.26 -14.06
N LEU A 317 9.67 11.40 -14.69
CA LEU A 317 10.67 12.45 -14.97
C LEU A 317 11.17 13.16 -13.70
N ALA A 318 10.34 13.19 -12.64
CA ALA A 318 10.68 13.84 -11.40
C ALA A 318 11.32 12.88 -10.38
N PHE A 319 10.86 11.64 -10.32
CA PHE A 319 11.37 10.65 -9.36
C PHE A 319 11.01 9.22 -9.76
N ALA A 320 11.89 8.30 -9.36
CA ALA A 320 11.63 6.88 -9.51
C ALA A 320 10.74 6.36 -8.36
N ARG A 321 9.82 5.46 -8.67
CA ARG A 321 8.90 4.89 -7.69
C ARG A 321 8.47 3.46 -8.01
N ALA A 322 7.89 2.82 -7.02
CA ALA A 322 7.22 1.55 -7.18
C ALA A 322 5.85 1.72 -7.87
N ALA A 323 5.46 0.72 -8.62
CA ALA A 323 4.12 0.61 -9.21
C ALA A 323 3.64 -0.84 -9.22
N PHE A 324 2.34 -1.00 -9.40
CA PHE A 324 1.66 -2.29 -9.45
C PHE A 324 0.79 -2.37 -10.69
N ALA A 325 0.83 -3.48 -11.39
CA ALA A 325 -0.03 -3.77 -12.53
C ALA A 325 -0.65 -5.17 -12.37
N LEU A 326 -1.96 -5.23 -12.26
CA LEU A 326 -2.71 -6.47 -12.43
C LEU A 326 -2.80 -6.73 -13.94
N LEU A 327 -2.05 -7.73 -14.44
CA LEU A 327 -1.99 -8.02 -15.87
C LEU A 327 -3.22 -8.80 -16.32
N GLN A 328 -3.59 -9.82 -15.54
CA GLN A 328 -4.75 -10.65 -15.82
C GLN A 328 -5.39 -11.09 -14.51
N ASP A 329 -6.71 -11.09 -14.50
CA ASP A 329 -7.58 -11.64 -13.47
C ASP A 329 -8.53 -12.64 -14.08
N ASP A 330 -9.20 -13.46 -13.27
CA ASP A 330 -10.20 -14.44 -13.71
C ASP A 330 -9.68 -15.53 -14.66
N LEU A 331 -8.41 -15.93 -14.49
CA LEU A 331 -7.91 -17.15 -15.14
C LEU A 331 -8.56 -18.39 -14.50
N PRO A 332 -8.65 -19.51 -15.22
CA PRO A 332 -8.92 -20.79 -14.60
C PRO A 332 -7.90 -21.05 -13.48
N CYS A 333 -8.35 -21.52 -12.31
CA CYS A 333 -7.41 -21.85 -11.25
C CYS A 333 -6.50 -23.02 -11.68
N GLY A 334 -5.18 -22.82 -11.68
CA GLY A 334 -4.23 -23.81 -12.12
C GLY A 334 -2.84 -23.25 -12.36
N ASP A 335 -2.00 -24.06 -12.98
CA ASP A 335 -0.63 -23.69 -13.37
C ASP A 335 -0.63 -22.96 -14.70
N HIS A 336 0.06 -21.84 -14.76
CA HIS A 336 0.14 -20.95 -15.91
C HIS A 336 1.57 -20.48 -16.15
N MET A 337 1.79 -19.95 -17.35
CA MET A 337 3.07 -19.41 -17.77
C MET A 337 2.90 -18.00 -18.30
N LEU A 338 3.41 -16.99 -17.57
CA LEU A 338 3.52 -15.63 -18.08
C LEU A 338 4.82 -15.48 -18.86
N THR A 339 4.76 -15.02 -20.09
CA THR A 339 5.93 -14.60 -20.87
C THR A 339 5.92 -13.10 -21.05
N LEU A 340 7.02 -12.44 -20.68
CA LEU A 340 7.27 -11.01 -20.87
C LEU A 340 8.32 -10.83 -21.95
N ARG A 341 8.15 -9.82 -22.83
CA ARG A 341 9.12 -9.46 -23.86
C ARG A 341 9.35 -7.96 -23.88
N VAL A 342 10.60 -7.52 -23.81
CA VAL A 342 10.96 -6.09 -23.88
C VAL A 342 10.64 -5.54 -25.28
N CYS A 343 9.87 -4.46 -25.38
CA CYS A 343 9.54 -3.80 -26.63
C CYS A 343 10.74 -3.06 -27.24
N GLY A 344 10.76 -2.95 -28.56
CA GLY A 344 11.67 -2.07 -29.28
C GLY A 344 11.29 -0.60 -29.15
N GLU A 345 9.97 -0.34 -29.03
CA GLU A 345 9.40 1.00 -28.82
C GLU A 345 9.46 1.39 -27.33
N LYS A 346 9.35 2.67 -27.09
CA LYS A 346 9.26 3.25 -25.75
C LYS A 346 8.37 4.48 -25.77
N ASP A 347 7.96 4.97 -24.62
CA ASP A 347 7.29 6.26 -24.50
C ASP A 347 8.20 7.38 -25.03
N GLU A 348 7.63 8.36 -25.71
CA GLU A 348 8.39 9.48 -26.32
C GLU A 348 9.19 10.27 -25.29
N GLN A 349 8.65 10.40 -24.07
CA GLN A 349 9.30 11.12 -22.97
C GLN A 349 10.32 10.27 -22.22
N SER A 350 10.30 8.95 -22.39
CA SER A 350 11.25 8.07 -21.70
C SER A 350 12.65 8.15 -22.31
N THR A 351 13.68 8.12 -21.47
CA THR A 351 15.10 8.13 -21.90
C THR A 351 15.64 6.73 -22.19
N GLY A 352 14.89 5.67 -21.89
CA GLY A 352 15.36 4.28 -22.02
C GLY A 352 14.27 3.26 -22.30
N ARG A 353 14.59 1.97 -22.09
CA ARG A 353 13.68 0.82 -22.29
C ARG A 353 13.72 -0.15 -21.10
N TRP A 354 14.17 0.30 -19.95
CA TRP A 354 14.30 -0.57 -18.81
C TRP A 354 12.94 -1.06 -18.29
N ILE A 355 12.83 -2.37 -18.16
CA ILE A 355 11.79 -3.03 -17.37
C ILE A 355 12.45 -3.57 -16.11
N ARG A 356 11.94 -3.20 -14.92
CA ARG A 356 12.51 -3.59 -13.62
C ARG A 356 11.41 -4.13 -12.72
N ILE A 357 11.54 -5.39 -12.32
CA ILE A 357 10.52 -6.10 -11.56
C ILE A 357 11.10 -6.51 -10.20
N GLY A 358 10.41 -6.15 -9.12
CA GLY A 358 10.76 -6.55 -7.74
C GLY A 358 10.09 -7.86 -7.34
N ALA A 359 8.83 -8.02 -7.72
CA ALA A 359 8.01 -9.18 -7.39
C ALA A 359 6.92 -9.40 -8.45
N TYR A 360 6.35 -10.58 -8.47
CA TYR A 360 5.08 -10.86 -9.14
C TYR A 360 4.05 -11.35 -8.13
N GLY A 361 2.78 -11.09 -8.40
CA GLY A 361 1.67 -11.44 -7.51
C GLY A 361 0.75 -12.46 -8.17
N THR A 362 0.25 -13.41 -7.37
CA THR A 362 -0.74 -14.40 -7.80
C THR A 362 -1.81 -14.61 -6.73
N ARG A 363 -2.97 -15.14 -7.12
CA ARG A 363 -4.05 -15.51 -6.20
C ARG A 363 -4.79 -16.76 -6.68
#